data_9adf2c69ccf32f6b6fc136b2dd8a6ee4
#
_entry.id   9adf2c69ccf32f6b6fc136b2dd8a6ee4
#
_cell.length_a   1.000
_cell.length_b   1.000
_cell.length_c   1.000
_cell.angle_alpha   90.00
_cell.angle_beta   90.00
_cell.angle_gamma   90.00
#
_symmetry.space_group_name_H-M   'P 1'
#
loop_
_entity.id
_entity.type
_entity.pdbx_description
1 polymer ?
#
loop_
_entity_poly.entity_id
_entity_poly.type
_entity_poly.pdbx_seq_one_letter_code
_entity_poly.pdbx_strand_id
1 'polypeptide(L)'
;MRPITNDTPKPLVPVAGRALIEYALDAFARAGVETAIVNVHWLADQIEAHLRARPAPRIVISDERAKLLDQGGGLRKALPHLGDAPFFVCNTDAFWVEGPRSNLERMAQAWDPEIMDALLLVAPTATSVGVDWPGDFTMEPDGRLVKREERRVAPFVYSGVGIIKPELIARESEEVFRLAPIFFAAAERGRLHGLRLDGVWLHVGTPEAIGEAERAIQRSVL
;
A
#
# COMPACT_ATOMS: atom_id res chain seq x y z
N MET A 1 -8.06 5.02 -14.60
CA MET A 1 -6.91 4.68 -15.49
C MET A 1 -7.29 4.23 -16.92
N ARG A 2 -8.58 3.94 -17.22
CA ARG A 2 -9.00 3.71 -18.63
C ARG A 2 -8.79 4.99 -19.44
N PRO A 3 -8.37 4.93 -20.72
CA PRO A 3 -8.22 3.69 -21.52
C PRO A 3 -6.91 2.92 -21.32
N ILE A 4 -5.89 3.48 -20.65
CA ILE A 4 -4.55 2.87 -20.51
C ILE A 4 -4.65 1.44 -19.95
N THR A 5 -5.50 1.24 -18.95
CA THR A 5 -5.63 -0.08 -18.29
C THR A 5 -6.52 -1.08 -19.05
N ASN A 6 -6.92 -0.80 -20.28
CA ASN A 6 -7.55 -1.80 -21.14
C ASN A 6 -6.51 -2.84 -21.59
N ASP A 7 -5.29 -2.40 -21.90
CA ASP A 7 -4.25 -3.21 -22.51
C ASP A 7 -2.99 -3.38 -21.62
N THR A 8 -2.88 -2.56 -20.56
CA THR A 8 -1.77 -2.62 -19.60
C THR A 8 -2.32 -2.73 -18.19
N PRO A 9 -1.96 -3.76 -17.39
CA PRO A 9 -2.46 -3.84 -16.02
C PRO A 9 -1.91 -2.67 -15.19
N LYS A 10 -2.73 -2.12 -14.29
CA LYS A 10 -2.39 -0.91 -13.51
C LYS A 10 -0.99 -0.94 -12.86
N PRO A 11 -0.54 -2.07 -12.27
CA PRO A 11 0.81 -2.16 -11.71
C PRO A 11 1.95 -1.95 -12.72
N LEU A 12 1.69 -2.16 -14.02
CA LEU A 12 2.69 -2.00 -15.08
C LEU A 12 2.58 -0.65 -15.82
N VAL A 13 1.65 0.22 -15.45
CA VAL A 13 1.57 1.57 -16.03
C VAL A 13 2.87 2.33 -15.70
N PRO A 14 3.56 2.89 -16.72
CA PRO A 14 4.80 3.60 -16.49
C PRO A 14 4.57 5.00 -15.91
N VAL A 15 5.42 5.38 -14.94
CA VAL A 15 5.59 6.73 -14.43
C VAL A 15 7.09 7.03 -14.42
N ALA A 16 7.51 8.11 -15.01
CA ALA A 16 8.94 8.42 -15.22
C ALA A 16 9.75 7.24 -15.78
N GLY A 17 9.17 6.52 -16.74
CA GLY A 17 9.82 5.39 -17.42
C GLY A 17 9.89 4.08 -16.62
N ARG A 18 9.26 4.01 -15.43
CA ARG A 18 9.26 2.81 -14.56
C ARG A 18 7.83 2.36 -14.27
N ALA A 19 7.59 1.05 -14.27
CA ALA A 19 6.30 0.49 -13.88
C ALA A 19 5.97 0.81 -12.40
N LEU A 20 4.70 1.11 -12.11
CA LEU A 20 4.26 1.45 -10.74
C LEU A 20 4.67 0.40 -9.71
N ILE A 21 4.56 -0.90 -10.03
CA ILE A 21 4.95 -1.98 -9.12
C ILE A 21 6.43 -1.95 -8.74
N GLU A 22 7.30 -1.45 -9.64
CA GLU A 22 8.74 -1.40 -9.39
C GLU A 22 9.12 -0.44 -8.27
N TYR A 23 8.36 0.66 -8.08
CA TYR A 23 8.59 1.59 -6.98
C TYR A 23 8.40 0.90 -5.63
N ALA A 24 7.32 0.13 -5.48
CA ALA A 24 7.04 -0.62 -4.25
C ALA A 24 8.08 -1.73 -4.02
N LEU A 25 8.33 -2.57 -5.04
CA LEU A 25 9.23 -3.71 -4.92
C LEU A 25 10.68 -3.29 -4.63
N ASP A 26 11.13 -2.17 -5.21
CA ASP A 26 12.47 -1.64 -4.91
C ASP A 26 12.56 -1.06 -3.51
N ALA A 27 11.50 -0.41 -3.02
CA ALA A 27 11.47 0.05 -1.63
C ALA A 27 11.55 -1.13 -0.67
N PHE A 28 10.80 -2.21 -0.92
CA PHE A 28 10.84 -3.43 -0.12
C PHE A 28 12.21 -4.13 -0.20
N ALA A 29 12.81 -4.24 -1.38
CA ALA A 29 14.15 -4.82 -1.53
C ALA A 29 15.20 -4.04 -0.73
N ARG A 30 15.17 -2.69 -0.79
CA ARG A 30 16.07 -1.83 0.03
C ARG A 30 15.86 -1.99 1.52
N ALA A 31 14.62 -2.22 1.96
CA ALA A 31 14.29 -2.46 3.36
C ALA A 31 14.58 -3.91 3.83
N GLY A 32 15.18 -4.75 2.97
CA GLY A 32 15.57 -6.12 3.33
C GLY A 32 14.43 -7.13 3.28
N VAL A 33 13.31 -6.82 2.62
CA VAL A 33 12.23 -7.80 2.41
C VAL A 33 12.70 -8.87 1.43
N GLU A 34 12.71 -10.12 1.87
CA GLU A 34 13.23 -11.25 1.08
C GLU A 34 12.19 -11.80 0.09
N THR A 35 10.90 -11.76 0.44
CA THR A 35 9.83 -12.34 -0.38
C THR A 35 8.64 -11.38 -0.47
N ALA A 36 8.13 -11.18 -1.69
CA ALA A 36 6.90 -10.46 -1.95
C ALA A 36 5.86 -11.38 -2.59
N ILE A 37 4.66 -11.41 -2.03
CA ILE A 37 3.52 -12.10 -2.61
C ILE A 37 2.76 -11.09 -3.47
N VAL A 38 2.62 -11.38 -4.75
CA VAL A 38 1.94 -10.48 -5.71
C VAL A 38 0.63 -11.10 -6.14
N ASN A 39 -0.47 -10.47 -5.76
CA ASN A 39 -1.80 -10.86 -6.18
C ASN A 39 -2.03 -10.41 -7.64
N VAL A 40 -2.48 -11.33 -8.49
CA VAL A 40 -2.70 -11.07 -9.91
C VAL A 40 -4.08 -11.53 -10.35
N HIS A 41 -4.78 -10.68 -11.12
CA HIS A 41 -6.10 -10.98 -11.68
C HIS A 41 -6.20 -10.51 -13.14
N TRP A 42 -6.38 -9.21 -13.37
CA TRP A 42 -6.51 -8.63 -14.71
C TRP A 42 -5.15 -8.58 -15.42
N LEU A 43 -5.08 -9.13 -16.63
CA LEU A 43 -3.86 -9.21 -17.44
C LEU A 43 -2.66 -9.82 -16.68
N ALA A 44 -2.96 -10.82 -15.87
CA ALA A 44 -2.00 -11.46 -14.95
C ALA A 44 -0.73 -11.95 -15.65
N ASP A 45 -0.84 -12.51 -16.87
CA ASP A 45 0.31 -12.99 -17.64
C ASP A 45 1.35 -11.90 -17.91
N GLN A 46 0.91 -10.65 -18.12
CA GLN A 46 1.83 -9.52 -18.31
C GLN A 46 2.59 -9.21 -17.01
N ILE A 47 1.91 -9.23 -15.86
CA ILE A 47 2.56 -9.00 -14.56
C ILE A 47 3.57 -10.10 -14.27
N GLU A 48 3.21 -11.37 -14.47
CA GLU A 48 4.12 -12.49 -14.27
C GLU A 48 5.33 -12.43 -15.19
N ALA A 49 5.12 -12.12 -16.47
CA ALA A 49 6.20 -11.97 -17.43
C ALA A 49 7.18 -10.85 -17.04
N HIS A 50 6.64 -9.71 -16.59
CA HIS A 50 7.44 -8.57 -16.13
C HIS A 50 8.28 -8.92 -14.89
N LEU A 51 7.69 -9.64 -13.93
CA LEU A 51 8.34 -9.97 -12.66
C LEU A 51 9.30 -11.16 -12.73
N ARG A 52 9.27 -11.96 -13.80
CA ARG A 52 10.05 -13.21 -13.93
C ARG A 52 11.56 -13.03 -13.78
N ALA A 53 12.10 -11.91 -14.27
CA ALA A 53 13.53 -11.63 -14.24
C ALA A 53 13.95 -10.78 -13.03
N ARG A 54 13.03 -10.51 -12.11
CA ARG A 54 13.33 -9.65 -10.97
C ARG A 54 14.25 -10.37 -9.96
N PRO A 55 15.41 -9.76 -9.59
CA PRO A 55 16.38 -10.41 -8.71
C PRO A 55 15.94 -10.41 -7.23
N ALA A 56 15.29 -9.33 -6.76
CA ALA A 56 14.86 -9.14 -5.37
C ALA A 56 13.71 -8.12 -5.27
N PRO A 57 12.76 -8.32 -4.32
CA PRO A 57 12.57 -9.52 -3.49
C PRO A 57 12.18 -10.74 -4.34
N ARG A 58 12.29 -11.96 -3.80
CA ARG A 58 11.74 -13.16 -4.44
C ARG A 58 10.24 -13.01 -4.61
N ILE A 59 9.74 -13.22 -5.82
CA ILE A 59 8.31 -13.08 -6.12
C ILE A 59 7.60 -14.43 -5.99
N VAL A 60 6.45 -14.40 -5.30
CA VAL A 60 5.48 -15.49 -5.27
C VAL A 60 4.16 -14.94 -5.81
N ILE A 61 3.60 -15.61 -6.82
CA ILE A 61 2.33 -15.20 -7.42
C ILE A 61 1.17 -15.78 -6.62
N SER A 62 0.22 -14.93 -6.22
CA SER A 62 -1.09 -15.31 -5.71
C SER A 62 -2.12 -15.10 -6.82
N ASP A 63 -2.49 -16.18 -7.50
CA ASP A 63 -3.33 -16.14 -8.69
C ASP A 63 -4.83 -16.00 -8.35
N GLU A 64 -5.43 -14.88 -8.73
CA GLU A 64 -6.86 -14.59 -8.56
C GLU A 64 -7.63 -14.58 -9.90
N ARG A 65 -7.08 -15.11 -11.00
CA ARG A 65 -7.74 -15.12 -12.31
C ARG A 65 -9.15 -15.69 -12.27
N ALA A 66 -9.36 -16.75 -11.46
CA ALA A 66 -10.67 -17.39 -11.36
C ALA A 66 -11.73 -16.50 -10.68
N LYS A 67 -11.33 -15.66 -9.73
CA LYS A 67 -12.23 -14.80 -8.95
C LYS A 67 -11.46 -13.65 -8.32
N LEU A 68 -11.92 -12.42 -8.57
CA LEU A 68 -11.41 -11.23 -7.89
C LEU A 68 -11.87 -11.25 -6.43
N LEU A 69 -10.93 -11.20 -5.50
CA LEU A 69 -11.19 -11.35 -4.06
C LEU A 69 -11.25 -10.03 -3.29
N ASP A 70 -11.01 -8.88 -3.96
CA ASP A 70 -10.75 -7.59 -3.32
C ASP A 70 -9.50 -7.62 -2.42
N GLN A 71 -9.12 -6.51 -1.81
CA GLN A 71 -7.86 -6.40 -1.05
C GLN A 71 -7.75 -7.41 0.10
N GLY A 72 -8.78 -7.50 0.93
CA GLY A 72 -8.76 -8.38 2.11
C GLY A 72 -8.79 -9.87 1.75
N GLY A 73 -9.66 -10.26 0.81
CA GLY A 73 -9.75 -11.64 0.34
C GLY A 73 -8.46 -12.09 -0.37
N GLY A 74 -7.84 -11.21 -1.16
CA GLY A 74 -6.55 -11.45 -1.79
C GLY A 74 -5.44 -11.68 -0.76
N LEU A 75 -5.37 -10.86 0.30
CA LEU A 75 -4.43 -11.06 1.40
C LEU A 75 -4.67 -12.38 2.13
N ARG A 76 -5.95 -12.73 2.41
CA ARG A 76 -6.27 -14.02 3.04
C ARG A 76 -5.81 -15.20 2.20
N LYS A 77 -5.97 -15.13 0.87
CA LYS A 77 -5.45 -16.15 -0.04
C LYS A 77 -3.93 -16.25 0.01
N ALA A 78 -3.23 -15.15 0.24
CA ALA A 78 -1.78 -15.10 0.33
C ALA A 78 -1.22 -15.59 1.67
N LEU A 79 -2.01 -15.65 2.77
CA LEU A 79 -1.55 -16.03 4.11
C LEU A 79 -0.71 -17.30 4.17
N PRO A 80 -1.02 -18.40 3.45
CA PRO A 80 -0.18 -19.61 3.47
C PRO A 80 1.27 -19.39 3.03
N HIS A 81 1.55 -18.31 2.30
CA HIS A 81 2.89 -17.94 1.85
C HIS A 81 3.57 -16.90 2.75
N LEU A 82 2.82 -16.25 3.65
CA LEU A 82 3.29 -15.17 4.52
C LEU A 82 3.70 -15.67 5.91
N GLY A 83 3.19 -16.82 6.35
CA GLY A 83 3.43 -17.35 7.70
C GLY A 83 2.63 -16.63 8.79
N ASP A 84 3.07 -16.80 10.05
CA ASP A 84 2.33 -16.33 11.23
C ASP A 84 2.87 -15.00 11.79
N ALA A 85 3.95 -14.46 11.21
CA ALA A 85 4.50 -13.17 11.63
C ALA A 85 3.75 -12.00 10.99
N PRO A 86 3.72 -10.81 11.63
CA PRO A 86 3.24 -9.59 10.99
C PRO A 86 3.99 -9.32 9.69
N PHE A 87 3.27 -8.83 8.68
CA PHE A 87 3.80 -8.61 7.35
C PHE A 87 3.41 -7.26 6.78
N PHE A 88 4.19 -6.78 5.83
CA PHE A 88 3.86 -5.58 5.08
C PHE A 88 2.76 -5.86 4.05
N VAL A 89 1.86 -4.90 3.89
CA VAL A 89 0.93 -4.80 2.75
C VAL A 89 1.24 -3.56 1.96
N CYS A 90 1.05 -3.60 0.64
CA CYS A 90 1.28 -2.45 -0.22
C CYS A 90 0.33 -2.45 -1.42
N ASN A 91 -0.30 -1.31 -1.66
CA ASN A 91 -1.00 -1.02 -2.91
C ASN A 91 0.02 -0.58 -3.96
N THR A 92 -0.22 -0.93 -5.23
CA THR A 92 0.68 -0.60 -6.34
C THR A 92 0.23 0.62 -7.15
N ASP A 93 -0.81 1.32 -6.72
CA ASP A 93 -1.32 2.53 -7.38
C ASP A 93 -0.84 3.83 -6.72
N ALA A 94 0.01 3.70 -5.73
CA ALA A 94 0.67 4.81 -5.06
C ALA A 94 2.12 4.44 -4.74
N PHE A 95 2.97 5.42 -4.67
CA PHE A 95 4.35 5.31 -4.26
C PHE A 95 4.81 6.63 -3.63
N TRP A 96 6.06 6.71 -3.22
CA TRP A 96 6.58 7.94 -2.61
C TRP A 96 8.02 8.21 -3.05
N VAL A 97 8.39 9.49 -3.03
CA VAL A 97 9.79 9.92 -3.02
C VAL A 97 10.22 9.93 -1.57
N GLU A 98 11.25 9.15 -1.25
CA GLU A 98 11.76 8.97 0.11
C GLU A 98 12.32 10.28 0.67
N GLY A 99 12.07 10.54 1.93
CA GLY A 99 12.79 11.53 2.72
C GLY A 99 14.19 11.05 3.12
N PRO A 100 14.81 11.68 4.13
CA PRO A 100 16.15 11.30 4.59
C PRO A 100 16.28 9.87 5.14
N ARG A 101 15.17 9.27 5.58
CA ARG A 101 15.15 7.92 6.15
C ARG A 101 14.10 7.05 5.47
N SER A 102 14.41 5.77 5.31
CA SER A 102 13.47 4.79 4.76
C SER A 102 12.19 4.70 5.59
N ASN A 103 11.04 4.92 4.95
CA ASN A 103 9.75 4.82 5.60
C ASN A 103 9.46 3.37 6.05
N LEU A 104 9.84 2.37 5.28
CA LEU A 104 9.63 0.96 5.63
C LEU A 104 10.48 0.54 6.84
N GLU A 105 11.74 0.98 6.91
CA GLU A 105 12.59 0.73 8.08
C GLU A 105 12.04 1.43 9.33
N ARG A 106 11.56 2.68 9.20
CA ARG A 106 10.90 3.40 10.29
C ARG A 106 9.64 2.69 10.77
N MET A 107 8.85 2.12 9.86
CA MET A 107 7.69 1.32 10.21
C MET A 107 8.09 0.05 10.97
N ALA A 108 9.10 -0.68 10.50
CA ALA A 108 9.59 -1.88 11.16
C ALA A 108 10.11 -1.57 12.58
N GLN A 109 10.81 -0.44 12.76
CA GLN A 109 11.30 0.02 14.07
C GLN A 109 10.19 0.49 15.00
N ALA A 110 9.12 1.07 14.47
CA ALA A 110 8.00 1.59 15.26
C ALA A 110 6.95 0.52 15.60
N TRP A 111 7.02 -0.65 14.95
CA TRP A 111 6.07 -1.73 15.17
C TRP A 111 6.17 -2.29 16.60
N ASP A 112 5.04 -2.27 17.31
CA ASP A 112 4.91 -2.89 18.63
C ASP A 112 3.69 -3.84 18.64
N PRO A 113 3.90 -5.17 18.63
CA PRO A 113 2.83 -6.15 18.59
C PRO A 113 1.95 -6.15 19.85
N GLU A 114 2.42 -5.61 20.99
CA GLU A 114 1.65 -5.56 22.24
C GLU A 114 0.50 -4.55 22.15
N ILE A 115 0.70 -3.44 21.44
CA ILE A 115 -0.27 -2.36 21.34
C ILE A 115 -0.90 -2.20 19.95
N MET A 116 -0.31 -2.82 18.91
CA MET A 116 -0.74 -2.66 17.52
C MET A 116 -1.30 -3.97 16.96
N ASP A 117 -2.44 -3.89 16.27
CA ASP A 117 -2.90 -4.92 15.35
C ASP A 117 -2.56 -4.57 13.91
N ALA A 118 -2.49 -3.26 13.60
CA ALA A 118 -1.96 -2.74 12.36
C ALA A 118 -1.25 -1.39 12.59
N LEU A 119 -0.21 -1.14 11.79
CA LEU A 119 0.50 0.14 11.67
C LEU A 119 0.43 0.61 10.22
N LEU A 120 -0.22 1.74 9.97
CA LEU A 120 -0.35 2.31 8.63
C LEU A 120 0.68 3.42 8.40
N LEU A 121 1.29 3.43 7.23
CA LEU A 121 1.98 4.62 6.74
C LEU A 121 0.92 5.62 6.26
N VAL A 122 0.90 6.81 6.84
CA VAL A 122 -0.08 7.84 6.51
C VAL A 122 0.58 9.08 5.93
N ALA A 123 0.04 9.55 4.81
CA ALA A 123 0.58 10.71 4.10
C ALA A 123 -0.24 11.96 4.41
N PRO A 124 0.40 13.14 4.62
CA PRO A 124 -0.33 14.38 4.83
C PRO A 124 -1.10 14.78 3.57
N THR A 125 -2.39 15.09 3.69
CA THR A 125 -3.22 15.53 2.56
C THR A 125 -2.68 16.79 1.87
N ALA A 126 -2.10 17.72 2.64
CA ALA A 126 -1.65 19.02 2.14
C ALA A 126 -0.40 18.96 1.24
N THR A 127 0.45 17.93 1.36
CA THR A 127 1.73 17.81 0.63
C THR A 127 1.78 16.62 -0.31
N SER A 128 0.71 15.84 -0.36
CA SER A 128 0.60 14.66 -1.23
C SER A 128 0.10 15.05 -2.62
N VAL A 129 0.46 14.27 -3.63
CA VAL A 129 0.06 14.47 -5.02
C VAL A 129 -1.05 13.49 -5.40
N GLY A 130 -2.07 13.96 -6.13
CA GLY A 130 -3.19 13.12 -6.57
C GLY A 130 -4.21 12.80 -5.47
N VAL A 131 -4.30 13.64 -4.43
CA VAL A 131 -5.32 13.54 -3.36
C VAL A 131 -6.46 14.50 -3.66
N ASP A 132 -7.63 13.98 -3.98
CA ASP A 132 -8.87 14.74 -4.26
C ASP A 132 -10.01 14.42 -3.27
N TRP A 133 -9.72 13.68 -2.19
CA TRP A 133 -10.68 13.31 -1.15
C TRP A 133 -10.29 13.90 0.22
N PRO A 134 -11.24 13.97 1.17
CA PRO A 134 -11.07 14.72 2.41
C PRO A 134 -10.17 14.07 3.47
N GLY A 135 -9.31 13.14 3.09
CA GLY A 135 -8.48 12.36 4.01
C GLY A 135 -9.22 11.15 4.61
N ASP A 136 -8.51 10.34 5.37
CA ASP A 136 -9.01 9.09 5.93
C ASP A 136 -8.94 9.07 7.46
N PHE A 137 -7.88 9.65 8.05
CA PHE A 137 -7.57 9.56 9.47
C PHE A 137 -7.09 10.88 10.07
N THR A 138 -7.41 11.05 11.36
CA THR A 138 -6.65 11.88 12.29
C THR A 138 -5.72 10.99 13.09
N MET A 139 -4.67 11.56 13.70
CA MET A 139 -3.70 10.82 14.50
C MET A 139 -3.55 11.48 15.87
N GLU A 140 -3.73 10.69 16.92
CA GLU A 140 -3.54 11.12 18.29
C GLU A 140 -2.04 11.28 18.63
N PRO A 141 -1.68 12.00 19.72
CA PRO A 141 -0.27 12.17 20.12
C PRO A 141 0.49 10.86 20.37
N ASP A 142 -0.19 9.78 20.73
CA ASP A 142 0.38 8.45 20.95
C ASP A 142 0.47 7.60 19.66
N GLY A 143 0.10 8.17 18.51
CA GLY A 143 0.14 7.52 17.22
C GLY A 143 -1.09 6.73 16.85
N ARG A 144 -2.11 6.62 17.71
CA ARG A 144 -3.37 5.96 17.36
C ARG A 144 -4.09 6.72 16.26
N LEU A 145 -4.60 5.97 15.28
CA LEU A 145 -5.40 6.52 14.20
C LEU A 145 -6.88 6.51 14.58
N VAL A 146 -7.53 7.63 14.30
CA VAL A 146 -8.98 7.79 14.44
C VAL A 146 -9.56 8.00 13.05
N LYS A 147 -10.56 7.20 12.69
CA LYS A 147 -11.27 7.31 11.42
C LYS A 147 -11.89 8.70 11.30
N ARG A 148 -11.76 9.30 10.12
CA ARG A 148 -12.39 10.57 9.79
C ARG A 148 -13.91 10.50 10.03
N GLU A 149 -14.44 11.49 10.72
CA GLU A 149 -15.89 11.69 10.85
C GLU A 149 -16.51 12.08 9.50
N GLU A 150 -17.76 11.73 9.30
CA GLU A 150 -18.51 12.16 8.13
C GLU A 150 -18.52 13.69 8.01
N ARG A 151 -18.40 14.19 6.78
CA ARG A 151 -18.40 15.65 6.47
C ARG A 151 -17.27 16.44 7.13
N ARG A 152 -16.25 15.79 7.65
CA ARG A 152 -15.02 16.42 8.15
C ARG A 152 -13.86 16.15 7.19
N VAL A 153 -12.86 17.02 7.24
CA VAL A 153 -11.56 16.82 6.59
C VAL A 153 -10.60 16.23 7.62
N ALA A 154 -9.83 15.25 7.23
CA ALA A 154 -8.77 14.68 8.05
C ALA A 154 -7.39 15.01 7.44
N PRO A 155 -6.36 15.20 8.28
CA PRO A 155 -5.05 15.63 7.79
C PRO A 155 -4.24 14.54 7.10
N PHE A 156 -4.66 13.28 7.21
CA PHE A 156 -3.92 12.13 6.68
C PHE A 156 -4.76 11.24 5.79
N VAL A 157 -4.11 10.71 4.74
CA VAL A 157 -4.60 9.61 3.90
C VAL A 157 -3.80 8.35 4.19
N TYR A 158 -4.43 7.19 4.05
CA TYR A 158 -3.73 5.90 4.02
C TYR A 158 -2.87 5.84 2.75
N SER A 159 -1.57 5.69 2.91
CA SER A 159 -0.65 5.70 1.77
C SER A 159 -0.69 4.43 0.91
N GLY A 160 -1.47 3.44 1.32
CA GLY A 160 -1.48 2.12 0.71
C GLY A 160 -0.46 1.15 1.31
N VAL A 161 0.33 1.57 2.31
CA VAL A 161 1.35 0.73 2.97
C VAL A 161 1.04 0.55 4.44
N GLY A 162 1.13 -0.69 4.92
CA GLY A 162 0.92 -1.01 6.33
C GLY A 162 1.67 -2.25 6.78
N ILE A 163 1.87 -2.41 8.09
CA ILE A 163 2.21 -3.67 8.75
C ILE A 163 0.94 -4.17 9.42
N ILE A 164 0.58 -5.44 9.22
CA ILE A 164 -0.62 -6.04 9.80
C ILE A 164 -0.32 -7.40 10.42
N LYS A 165 -1.07 -7.74 11.47
CA LYS A 165 -1.10 -9.10 12.02
C LYS A 165 -1.93 -10.02 11.13
N PRO A 166 -1.46 -11.25 10.84
CA PRO A 166 -2.20 -12.24 10.05
C PRO A 166 -3.62 -12.49 10.59
N GLU A 167 -3.80 -12.47 11.90
CA GLU A 167 -5.06 -12.77 12.58
C GLU A 167 -6.18 -11.79 12.23
N LEU A 168 -5.84 -10.55 11.84
CA LEU A 168 -6.83 -9.57 11.38
C LEU A 168 -7.55 -10.04 10.10
N ILE A 169 -6.81 -10.74 9.25
CA ILE A 169 -7.32 -11.24 7.96
C ILE A 169 -7.89 -12.64 8.10
N ALA A 170 -7.25 -13.50 8.90
CA ALA A 170 -7.65 -14.90 9.06
C ALA A 170 -9.05 -15.07 9.69
N ARG A 171 -9.49 -14.09 10.50
CA ARG A 171 -10.80 -14.13 11.22
C ARG A 171 -11.99 -13.81 10.31
N GLU A 172 -11.77 -13.23 9.14
CA GLU A 172 -12.86 -12.86 8.24
C GLU A 172 -13.51 -14.12 7.64
N SER A 173 -14.84 -14.17 7.67
CA SER A 173 -15.61 -15.30 7.14
C SER A 173 -15.88 -15.15 5.63
N GLU A 174 -16.05 -13.92 5.15
CA GLU A 174 -16.34 -13.63 3.76
C GLU A 174 -15.13 -13.94 2.87
N GLU A 175 -15.36 -14.53 1.71
CA GLU A 175 -14.29 -14.80 0.74
C GLU A 175 -13.80 -13.52 0.05
N VAL A 176 -14.72 -12.62 -0.28
CA VAL A 176 -14.47 -11.34 -0.96
C VAL A 176 -14.74 -10.21 0.02
N PHE A 177 -13.71 -9.50 0.44
CA PHE A 177 -13.85 -8.40 1.38
C PHE A 177 -12.77 -7.35 1.24
N ARG A 178 -13.11 -6.12 1.69
CA ARG A 178 -12.20 -4.97 1.68
C ARG A 178 -11.35 -4.92 2.95
N LEU A 179 -10.16 -4.34 2.83
CA LEU A 179 -9.26 -4.16 3.99
C LEU A 179 -9.68 -2.98 4.88
N ALA A 180 -10.25 -1.92 4.32
CA ALA A 180 -10.60 -0.71 5.06
C ALA A 180 -11.53 -0.94 6.27
N PRO A 181 -12.61 -1.75 6.22
CA PRO A 181 -13.43 -2.04 7.38
C PRO A 181 -12.66 -2.68 8.54
N ILE A 182 -11.67 -3.53 8.22
CA ILE A 182 -10.80 -4.18 9.22
C ILE A 182 -9.95 -3.13 9.95
N PHE A 183 -9.39 -2.18 9.22
CA PHE A 183 -8.65 -1.07 9.81
C PHE A 183 -9.55 -0.19 10.69
N PHE A 184 -10.77 0.10 10.26
CA PHE A 184 -11.70 0.88 11.06
C PHE A 184 -12.08 0.17 12.36
N ALA A 185 -12.34 -1.13 12.30
CA ALA A 185 -12.60 -1.93 13.50
C ALA A 185 -11.39 -2.00 14.45
N ALA A 186 -10.16 -2.03 13.90
CA ALA A 186 -8.94 -1.93 14.71
C ALA A 186 -8.78 -0.54 15.34
N ALA A 187 -9.14 0.53 14.63
CA ALA A 187 -9.12 1.90 15.15
C ALA A 187 -10.10 2.06 16.32
N GLU A 188 -11.33 1.55 16.21
CA GLU A 188 -12.35 1.57 17.28
C GLU A 188 -11.87 0.86 18.55
N ARG A 189 -11.01 -0.15 18.42
CA ARG A 189 -10.38 -0.84 19.57
C ARG A 189 -9.10 -0.16 20.07
N GLY A 190 -8.69 0.98 19.47
CA GLY A 190 -7.43 1.64 19.80
C GLY A 190 -6.18 0.85 19.40
N ARG A 191 -6.29 -0.09 18.45
CA ARG A 191 -5.23 -1.01 18.03
C ARG A 191 -4.68 -0.69 16.63
N LEU A 192 -5.20 0.36 15.96
CA LEU A 192 -4.68 0.89 14.70
C LEU A 192 -3.78 2.08 14.98
N HIS A 193 -2.53 2.01 14.56
CA HIS A 193 -1.56 3.11 14.71
C HIS A 193 -1.11 3.62 13.34
N GLY A 194 -0.60 4.84 13.32
CA GLY A 194 -0.07 5.50 12.14
C GLY A 194 1.36 5.95 12.32
N LEU A 195 2.13 5.85 11.25
CA LEU A 195 3.41 6.51 11.11
C LEU A 195 3.31 7.53 9.98
N ARG A 196 3.65 8.79 10.25
CA ARG A 196 3.67 9.81 9.20
C ARG A 196 4.76 9.52 8.18
N LEU A 197 4.39 9.50 6.90
CA LEU A 197 5.31 9.39 5.77
C LEU A 197 6.30 10.56 5.77
N ASP A 198 7.58 10.24 5.62
CA ASP A 198 8.66 11.18 5.40
C ASP A 198 8.98 11.21 3.90
N GLY A 199 8.83 12.38 3.28
CA GLY A 199 8.94 12.55 1.85
C GLY A 199 7.65 13.00 1.17
N VAL A 200 7.49 12.70 -0.11
CA VAL A 200 6.33 13.08 -0.93
C VAL A 200 5.59 11.85 -1.40
N TRP A 201 4.33 11.73 -1.05
CA TRP A 201 3.46 10.65 -1.50
C TRP A 201 2.73 11.03 -2.80
N LEU A 202 2.63 10.06 -3.71
CA LEU A 202 2.07 10.23 -5.05
C LEU A 202 1.06 9.10 -5.32
N HIS A 203 -0.20 9.50 -5.52
CA HIS A 203 -1.27 8.58 -5.91
C HIS A 203 -1.55 8.69 -7.41
N VAL A 204 -1.44 7.57 -8.12
CA VAL A 204 -1.63 7.50 -9.56
C VAL A 204 -2.91 6.73 -9.86
N GLY A 205 -4.04 7.36 -9.52
CA GLY A 205 -5.38 6.80 -9.70
C GLY A 205 -5.98 7.05 -11.08
N THR A 206 -5.55 8.11 -11.78
CA THR A 206 -6.07 8.56 -13.07
C THR A 206 -4.96 8.77 -14.09
N PRO A 207 -5.26 8.84 -15.39
CA PRO A 207 -4.25 9.17 -16.41
C PRO A 207 -3.58 10.53 -16.19
N GLU A 208 -4.32 11.53 -15.72
CA GLU A 208 -3.82 12.89 -15.45
C GLU A 208 -2.80 12.89 -14.30
N ALA A 209 -3.01 12.03 -13.30
CA ALA A 209 -2.12 11.89 -12.14
C ALA A 209 -0.72 11.38 -12.52
N ILE A 210 -0.56 10.72 -13.67
CA ILE A 210 0.76 10.30 -14.17
C ILE A 210 1.66 11.53 -14.36
N GLY A 211 1.19 12.52 -15.14
CA GLY A 211 1.96 13.73 -15.41
C GLY A 211 2.23 14.57 -14.14
N GLU A 212 1.30 14.55 -13.17
CA GLU A 212 1.50 15.22 -11.88
C GLU A 212 2.61 14.54 -11.07
N ALA A 213 2.59 13.20 -11.03
CA ALA A 213 3.61 12.41 -10.35
C ALA A 213 5.00 12.62 -10.98
N GLU A 214 5.10 12.62 -12.32
CA GLU A 214 6.36 12.86 -13.02
C GLU A 214 6.94 14.24 -12.74
N ARG A 215 6.11 15.29 -12.72
CA ARG A 215 6.53 16.64 -12.33
C ARG A 215 7.00 16.71 -10.88
N ALA A 216 6.35 15.97 -9.98
CA ALA A 216 6.75 15.94 -8.57
C ALA A 216 8.10 15.23 -8.38
N ILE A 217 8.32 14.12 -9.08
CA ILE A 217 9.62 13.43 -9.09
C ILE A 217 10.73 14.36 -9.58
N GLN A 218 10.53 15.05 -10.71
CA GLN A 218 11.52 15.99 -11.26
C GLN A 218 11.90 17.11 -10.28
N ARG A 219 10.93 17.64 -9.52
CA ARG A 219 11.18 18.67 -8.51
C ARG A 219 11.91 18.17 -7.27
N SER A 220 11.82 16.86 -6.99
CA SER A 220 12.46 16.25 -5.82
C SER A 220 13.94 15.89 -6.06
N VAL A 221 14.39 15.93 -7.33
CA VAL A 221 15.78 15.62 -7.72
C VAL A 221 16.62 16.91 -7.84
N LEU A 222 15.99 18.08 -7.76
CA LEU A 222 16.64 19.40 -7.74
C LEU A 222 16.86 19.89 -6.31
#